data_05c658cde92b2b3c1e0f0afe2b68adb3
#
_entry.id   05c658cde92b2b3c1e0f0afe2b68adb3
#
_cell.length_a   1.000
_cell.length_b   1.000
_cell.length_c   1.000
_cell.angle_alpha   90.00
_cell.angle_beta   90.00
_cell.angle_gamma   90.00
#
_symmetry.space_group_name_H-M   'P 1'
#
loop_
_entity.id
_entity.type
_entity.pdbx_description
1 polymer ?
#
loop_
_entity_poly.entity_id
_entity_poly.type
_entity_poly.pdbx_seq_one_letter_code
_entity_poly.pdbx_strand_id
1 'polypeptide(L)'
;MATTQTFGGGVHPREIGNGKSATQSQQIVNAAAPARVTIAMAQHGGAPAVCCVKVGQIVNMGQMIGEAQGFISAPVHASVSGKVVAITTCTVASGKSVPAVVIENDFEDRWDESVQPCANVDALSAGDIASIAARCGIVGMGGAAFPTNVKLDTSKLEEKPDTLIVNGSECEPYLTSDHRIMVENAEQIVDGIVLAMKASGVSCAKVGIEDNKPDAIAAMREAASDKQNVEVVSLPARYPQGFEKTLIYSLTGRIVPNGKLPSAAKCVVMNVGTCAALSAAVRKGQPLID
;
A
#
# COMPACT_ATOMS: atom_id res chain seq x y z
N MET A 1 1.00 -3.05 32.01
CA MET A 1 1.87 -2.91 30.84
C MET A 1 1.77 -4.21 30.07
N ALA A 2 1.19 -4.18 28.88
CA ALA A 2 1.18 -5.37 28.02
C ALA A 2 2.64 -5.68 27.64
N THR A 3 3.13 -6.86 27.96
CA THR A 3 4.44 -7.32 27.53
C THR A 3 4.42 -7.40 26.00
N THR A 4 5.18 -6.54 25.35
CA THR A 4 5.31 -6.56 23.90
C THR A 4 5.90 -7.92 23.52
N GLN A 5 5.09 -8.77 22.88
CA GLN A 5 5.59 -10.04 22.37
C GLN A 5 6.52 -9.74 21.20
N THR A 6 7.63 -10.45 21.11
CA THR A 6 8.56 -10.36 20.00
C THR A 6 8.98 -11.77 19.63
N PHE A 7 9.46 -11.96 18.40
CA PHE A 7 9.95 -13.24 17.95
C PHE A 7 11.35 -13.56 18.50
N GLY A 8 11.67 -14.84 18.62
CA GLY A 8 13.02 -15.30 18.98
C GLY A 8 14.00 -15.12 17.82
N GLY A 9 15.22 -14.68 18.10
CA GLY A 9 16.24 -14.42 17.08
C GLY A 9 16.11 -13.05 16.42
N GLY A 10 16.35 -13.01 15.12
CA GLY A 10 16.46 -11.75 14.36
C GLY A 10 17.88 -11.17 14.45
N VAL A 11 18.12 -10.18 13.62
CA VAL A 11 19.43 -9.49 13.53
C VAL A 11 19.22 -7.98 13.51
N HIS A 12 20.27 -7.25 13.83
CA HIS A 12 20.37 -5.83 13.56
C HIS A 12 21.36 -5.66 12.39
N PRO A 13 20.87 -5.49 11.14
CA PRO A 13 21.75 -5.27 10.01
C PRO A 13 22.62 -4.04 10.25
N ARG A 14 23.92 -4.18 10.06
CA ARG A 14 24.84 -3.06 10.22
C ARG A 14 24.73 -2.17 9.00
N GLU A 15 24.22 -0.97 9.19
CA GLU A 15 24.19 0.05 8.16
C GLU A 15 25.56 0.72 8.04
N ILE A 16 26.00 0.98 6.79
CA ILE A 16 27.23 1.69 6.48
C ILE A 16 26.90 3.17 6.26
N GLY A 17 27.75 4.06 6.74
CA GLY A 17 27.51 5.50 6.67
C GLY A 17 26.39 5.93 7.62
N ASN A 18 25.51 6.79 7.13
CA ASN A 18 24.44 7.37 7.95
C ASN A 18 23.17 6.50 8.08
N GLY A 19 23.07 5.42 7.32
CA GLY A 19 21.91 4.52 7.36
C GLY A 19 20.57 5.26 7.21
N LYS A 20 19.57 4.89 8.02
CA LYS A 20 18.26 5.55 8.06
C LYS A 20 18.36 7.03 8.48
N SER A 21 19.37 7.43 9.27
CA SER A 21 19.53 8.80 9.74
C SER A 21 19.78 9.81 8.60
N ALA A 22 20.15 9.35 7.42
CA ALA A 22 20.31 10.20 6.25
C ALA A 22 18.99 10.84 5.76
N THR A 23 17.86 10.15 5.93
CA THR A 23 16.58 10.54 5.35
C THR A 23 15.42 10.55 6.35
N GLN A 24 15.52 9.90 7.49
CA GLN A 24 14.41 9.73 8.44
C GLN A 24 13.78 11.04 8.94
N SER A 25 14.56 12.14 8.99
CA SER A 25 14.09 13.46 9.39
C SER A 25 13.81 14.41 8.21
N GLN A 26 14.04 13.94 6.98
CA GLN A 26 13.77 14.74 5.78
C GLN A 26 12.29 14.65 5.42
N GLN A 27 11.66 15.80 5.17
CA GLN A 27 10.29 15.83 4.69
C GLN A 27 10.18 15.21 3.29
N ILE A 28 9.02 14.66 2.97
CA ILE A 28 8.70 14.21 1.62
C ILE A 28 8.68 15.43 0.70
N VAL A 29 9.39 15.35 -0.41
CA VAL A 29 9.41 16.40 -1.43
C VAL A 29 8.89 15.86 -2.75
N ASN A 30 8.06 16.66 -3.42
CA ASN A 30 7.58 16.31 -4.75
C ASN A 30 8.74 16.36 -5.74
N ALA A 31 8.90 15.30 -6.53
CA ALA A 31 9.85 15.29 -7.64
C ALA A 31 9.42 16.32 -8.70
N ALA A 32 10.39 16.90 -9.39
CA ALA A 32 10.08 17.72 -10.55
C ALA A 32 9.35 16.87 -11.61
N ALA A 33 8.28 17.42 -12.18
CA ALA A 33 7.49 16.74 -13.19
C ALA A 33 8.39 16.38 -14.40
N PRO A 34 8.53 15.09 -14.77
CA PRO A 34 9.36 14.68 -15.89
C PRO A 34 8.67 15.01 -17.22
N ALA A 35 9.46 15.33 -18.27
CA ALA A 35 8.93 15.56 -19.60
C ALA A 35 8.33 14.28 -20.23
N ARG A 36 8.70 13.10 -19.72
CA ARG A 36 8.22 11.81 -20.24
C ARG A 36 8.23 10.77 -19.13
N VAL A 37 7.19 9.93 -19.10
CA VAL A 37 7.10 8.76 -18.22
C VAL A 37 7.00 7.48 -19.04
N THR A 38 7.57 6.39 -18.50
CA THR A 38 7.42 5.04 -19.07
C THR A 38 6.76 4.16 -18.01
N ILE A 39 5.52 3.76 -18.26
CA ILE A 39 4.68 3.07 -17.29
C ILE A 39 4.57 1.60 -17.69
N ALA A 40 5.13 0.72 -16.86
CA ALA A 40 5.10 -0.72 -17.07
C ALA A 40 3.70 -1.30 -16.84
N MET A 41 3.28 -2.25 -17.67
CA MET A 41 2.00 -2.95 -17.49
C MET A 41 2.07 -4.08 -16.45
N ALA A 42 3.25 -4.36 -15.89
CA ALA A 42 3.48 -5.36 -14.85
C ALA A 42 4.15 -4.73 -13.64
N GLN A 43 3.37 -4.03 -12.82
CA GLN A 43 3.80 -3.39 -11.57
C GLN A 43 3.27 -4.10 -10.33
N HIS A 44 2.56 -5.21 -10.50
CA HIS A 44 1.86 -5.94 -9.45
C HIS A 44 2.08 -7.45 -9.57
N GLY A 45 1.74 -8.16 -8.51
CA GLY A 45 1.71 -9.62 -8.50
C GLY A 45 0.54 -10.16 -9.33
N GLY A 46 0.76 -11.29 -9.99
CA GLY A 46 -0.22 -11.94 -10.84
C GLY A 46 -0.05 -11.63 -12.33
N ALA A 47 -1.14 -11.67 -13.10
CA ALA A 47 -1.11 -11.45 -14.54
C ALA A 47 -0.87 -9.95 -14.85
N PRO A 48 0.05 -9.62 -15.79
CA PRO A 48 0.24 -8.25 -16.25
C PRO A 48 -1.06 -7.63 -16.77
N ALA A 49 -1.21 -6.31 -16.62
CA ALA A 49 -2.29 -5.58 -17.26
C ALA A 49 -2.09 -5.56 -18.78
N VAL A 50 -3.19 -5.50 -19.52
CA VAL A 50 -3.17 -5.36 -20.97
C VAL A 50 -3.38 -3.90 -21.35
N CYS A 51 -2.46 -3.35 -22.14
CA CYS A 51 -2.54 -1.97 -22.62
C CYS A 51 -3.86 -1.74 -23.38
N CYS A 52 -4.60 -0.71 -22.99
CA CYS A 52 -5.90 -0.33 -23.56
C CYS A 52 -5.87 1.02 -24.30
N VAL A 53 -4.70 1.63 -24.46
CA VAL A 53 -4.50 2.90 -25.18
C VAL A 53 -3.70 2.71 -26.47
N LYS A 54 -3.68 3.74 -27.31
CA LYS A 54 -3.00 3.72 -28.64
C LYS A 54 -1.98 4.86 -28.73
N VAL A 55 -0.95 4.67 -29.54
CA VAL A 55 0.00 5.74 -29.89
C VAL A 55 -0.76 6.89 -30.54
N GLY A 56 -0.47 8.11 -30.10
CA GLY A 56 -1.13 9.34 -30.52
C GLY A 56 -2.34 9.74 -29.68
N GLN A 57 -2.84 8.86 -28.82
CA GLN A 57 -3.96 9.17 -27.89
C GLN A 57 -3.52 10.17 -26.82
N ILE A 58 -4.39 11.14 -26.52
CA ILE A 58 -4.26 12.01 -25.36
C ILE A 58 -4.87 11.27 -24.16
N VAL A 59 -4.17 11.28 -23.04
CA VAL A 59 -4.61 10.69 -21.78
C VAL A 59 -4.55 11.72 -20.66
N ASN A 60 -5.41 11.55 -19.67
CA ASN A 60 -5.43 12.37 -18.47
C ASN A 60 -4.78 11.64 -17.29
N MET A 61 -4.34 12.37 -16.29
CA MET A 61 -3.79 11.81 -15.05
C MET A 61 -4.88 10.98 -14.33
N GLY A 62 -4.55 9.78 -13.90
CA GLY A 62 -5.51 8.85 -13.32
C GLY A 62 -6.36 8.06 -14.32
N GLN A 63 -6.26 8.33 -15.63
CA GLN A 63 -6.92 7.53 -16.65
C GLN A 63 -6.34 6.12 -16.71
N MET A 64 -7.20 5.10 -16.79
CA MET A 64 -6.76 3.72 -16.98
C MET A 64 -6.11 3.54 -18.36
N ILE A 65 -4.88 3.05 -18.38
CA ILE A 65 -4.07 2.77 -19.58
C ILE A 65 -3.75 1.29 -19.76
N GLY A 66 -4.02 0.49 -18.72
CA GLY A 66 -3.87 -0.96 -18.73
C GLY A 66 -5.00 -1.62 -17.95
N GLU A 67 -5.68 -2.58 -18.58
CA GLU A 67 -6.76 -3.36 -17.97
C GLU A 67 -6.24 -4.57 -17.23
N ALA A 68 -6.74 -4.83 -16.03
CA ALA A 68 -6.45 -6.02 -15.25
C ALA A 68 -6.86 -7.30 -15.98
N GLN A 69 -6.10 -8.38 -15.83
CA GLN A 69 -6.35 -9.66 -16.45
C GLN A 69 -6.51 -10.78 -15.43
N GLY A 70 -7.71 -11.34 -15.36
CA GLY A 70 -8.00 -12.45 -14.44
C GLY A 70 -8.18 -12.02 -12.98
N PHE A 71 -8.11 -12.99 -12.07
CA PHE A 71 -8.45 -12.79 -10.66
C PHE A 71 -7.35 -12.07 -9.86
N ILE A 72 -6.09 -12.42 -10.12
CA ILE A 72 -4.93 -11.75 -9.50
C ILE A 72 -4.29 -10.88 -10.57
N SER A 73 -4.68 -9.63 -10.61
CA SER A 73 -4.20 -8.58 -11.50
C SER A 73 -4.70 -7.23 -10.97
N ALA A 74 -4.10 -6.13 -11.43
CA ALA A 74 -4.56 -4.78 -11.13
C ALA A 74 -4.49 -3.91 -12.40
N PRO A 75 -5.42 -2.95 -12.58
CA PRO A 75 -5.31 -1.97 -13.65
C PRO A 75 -4.13 -1.02 -13.41
N VAL A 76 -3.63 -0.45 -14.49
CA VAL A 76 -2.54 0.54 -14.48
C VAL A 76 -3.07 1.86 -15.02
N HIS A 77 -2.71 2.97 -14.37
CA HIS A 77 -3.21 4.30 -14.68
C HIS A 77 -2.09 5.23 -15.09
N ALA A 78 -2.43 6.26 -15.85
CA ALA A 78 -1.50 7.30 -16.27
C ALA A 78 -1.13 8.19 -15.07
N SER A 79 0.17 8.37 -14.83
CA SER A 79 0.69 9.22 -13.73
C SER A 79 0.81 10.70 -14.12
N VAL A 80 0.66 11.01 -15.40
CA VAL A 80 0.68 12.38 -15.96
C VAL A 80 -0.41 12.53 -17.01
N SER A 81 -0.84 13.76 -17.29
CA SER A 81 -1.60 14.06 -18.50
C SER A 81 -0.66 14.27 -19.69
N GLY A 82 -1.11 13.96 -20.90
CA GLY A 82 -0.30 14.15 -22.09
C GLY A 82 -0.61 13.18 -23.22
N LYS A 83 0.38 12.97 -24.10
CA LYS A 83 0.24 12.18 -25.33
C LYS A 83 0.98 10.85 -25.22
N VAL A 84 0.30 9.75 -25.53
CA VAL A 84 0.95 8.46 -25.73
C VAL A 84 1.83 8.50 -26.97
N VAL A 85 3.14 8.44 -26.78
CA VAL A 85 4.12 8.56 -27.89
C VAL A 85 4.68 7.22 -28.31
N ALA A 86 4.64 6.19 -27.46
CA ALA A 86 5.04 4.84 -27.81
C ALA A 86 4.35 3.78 -26.95
N ILE A 87 4.17 2.60 -27.50
CA ILE A 87 3.92 1.36 -26.78
C ILE A 87 5.16 0.49 -27.05
N THR A 88 5.85 0.10 -25.98
CA THR A 88 7.17 -0.53 -26.05
C THR A 88 7.33 -1.58 -24.95
N THR A 89 8.55 -1.92 -24.61
CA THR A 89 8.89 -2.73 -23.45
C THR A 89 9.86 -1.98 -22.53
N CYS A 90 9.80 -2.26 -21.23
CA CYS A 90 10.80 -1.80 -20.27
C CYS A 90 11.22 -2.94 -19.34
N THR A 91 12.38 -2.80 -18.72
CA THR A 91 12.86 -3.75 -17.72
C THR A 91 12.34 -3.35 -16.35
N VAL A 92 11.66 -4.27 -15.66
CA VAL A 92 11.18 -4.08 -14.29
C VAL A 92 12.18 -4.63 -13.28
N ALA A 93 11.97 -4.36 -11.98
CA ALA A 93 12.88 -4.73 -10.90
C ALA A 93 13.26 -6.24 -10.85
N SER A 94 12.39 -7.12 -11.35
CA SER A 94 12.69 -8.56 -11.48
C SER A 94 13.67 -8.92 -12.61
N GLY A 95 14.15 -7.94 -13.38
CA GLY A 95 14.98 -8.14 -14.57
C GLY A 95 14.21 -8.56 -15.82
N LYS A 96 12.89 -8.73 -15.74
CA LYS A 96 12.06 -9.10 -16.89
C LYS A 96 11.73 -7.88 -17.75
N SER A 97 11.68 -8.11 -19.09
CA SER A 97 11.13 -7.14 -20.02
C SER A 97 9.62 -7.31 -20.12
N VAL A 98 8.87 -6.24 -19.90
CA VAL A 98 7.40 -6.23 -19.89
C VAL A 98 6.86 -5.11 -20.78
N PRO A 99 5.61 -5.22 -21.30
CA PRO A 99 4.99 -4.13 -22.06
C PRO A 99 4.93 -2.85 -21.24
N ALA A 100 5.10 -1.71 -21.90
CA ALA A 100 5.06 -0.40 -21.29
C ALA A 100 4.45 0.66 -22.22
N VAL A 101 3.79 1.64 -21.61
CA VAL A 101 3.26 2.83 -22.32
C VAL A 101 4.16 4.02 -22.00
N VAL A 102 4.54 4.76 -23.04
CA VAL A 102 5.33 5.99 -22.91
C VAL A 102 4.42 7.18 -23.15
N ILE A 103 4.35 8.08 -22.17
CA ILE A 103 3.55 9.30 -22.23
C ILE A 103 4.49 10.50 -22.21
N GLU A 104 4.35 11.39 -23.19
CA GLU A 104 4.96 12.71 -23.17
C GLU A 104 4.06 13.65 -22.37
N ASN A 105 4.61 14.18 -21.27
CA ASN A 105 3.88 15.03 -20.33
C ASN A 105 3.59 16.39 -20.94
N ASP A 106 2.37 16.86 -20.84
CA ASP A 106 1.96 18.18 -21.27
C ASP A 106 2.03 19.24 -20.15
N PHE A 107 2.35 18.80 -18.92
CA PHE A 107 2.46 19.63 -17.71
C PHE A 107 1.17 20.35 -17.31
N GLU A 108 0.01 19.89 -17.77
CA GLU A 108 -1.30 20.47 -17.48
C GLU A 108 -1.95 19.82 -16.25
N ASP A 109 -1.45 18.65 -15.82
CA ASP A 109 -1.93 17.86 -14.67
C ASP A 109 -3.47 17.67 -14.67
N ARG A 110 -4.04 17.49 -15.87
CA ARG A 110 -5.49 17.27 -16.00
C ARG A 110 -5.88 15.90 -15.48
N TRP A 111 -6.73 15.89 -14.47
CA TRP A 111 -7.32 14.66 -13.98
C TRP A 111 -8.37 14.09 -14.94
N ASP A 112 -8.43 12.77 -15.01
CA ASP A 112 -9.47 12.06 -15.75
C ASP A 112 -10.85 12.22 -15.08
N GLU A 113 -11.91 12.27 -15.88
CA GLU A 113 -13.29 12.43 -15.40
C GLU A 113 -13.75 11.28 -14.49
N SER A 114 -13.13 10.11 -14.58
CA SER A 114 -13.39 8.97 -13.70
C SER A 114 -12.87 9.15 -12.27
N VAL A 115 -11.96 10.11 -12.05
CA VAL A 115 -11.40 10.44 -10.74
C VAL A 115 -12.34 11.39 -10.02
N GLN A 116 -13.27 10.81 -9.26
CA GLN A 116 -14.29 11.59 -8.54
C GLN A 116 -14.30 11.25 -7.06
N PRO A 117 -14.34 12.24 -6.16
CA PRO A 117 -14.53 12.03 -4.74
C PRO A 117 -15.81 11.25 -4.44
N CYS A 118 -15.74 10.34 -3.46
CA CYS A 118 -16.94 9.67 -2.98
C CYS A 118 -17.81 10.64 -2.16
N ALA A 119 -19.05 10.84 -2.56
CA ALA A 119 -19.96 11.78 -1.90
C ALA A 119 -20.38 11.32 -0.49
N ASN A 120 -20.46 10.01 -0.24
CA ASN A 120 -20.86 9.47 1.06
C ASN A 120 -20.10 8.16 1.36
N VAL A 121 -18.94 8.31 2.00
CA VAL A 121 -18.06 7.19 2.35
C VAL A 121 -18.69 6.29 3.44
N ASP A 122 -19.50 6.86 4.32
CA ASP A 122 -20.11 6.09 5.42
C ASP A 122 -21.16 5.09 4.89
N ALA A 123 -21.81 5.40 3.77
CA ALA A 123 -22.78 4.51 3.13
C ALA A 123 -22.15 3.37 2.33
N LEU A 124 -20.85 3.40 2.04
CA LEU A 124 -20.19 2.34 1.28
C LEU A 124 -20.27 1.00 2.02
N SER A 125 -20.63 -0.05 1.31
CA SER A 125 -20.51 -1.43 1.80
C SER A 125 -19.05 -1.92 1.72
N ALA A 126 -18.78 -3.08 2.33
CA ALA A 126 -17.50 -3.76 2.19
C ALA A 126 -17.13 -4.04 0.73
N GLY A 127 -18.13 -4.49 -0.05
CA GLY A 127 -17.96 -4.75 -1.49
C GLY A 127 -17.68 -3.50 -2.31
N ASP A 128 -18.26 -2.35 -1.95
CA ASP A 128 -17.99 -1.07 -2.63
C ASP A 128 -16.54 -0.64 -2.42
N ILE A 129 -16.03 -0.73 -1.18
CA ILE A 129 -14.63 -0.38 -0.86
C ILE A 129 -13.66 -1.30 -1.61
N ALA A 130 -13.91 -2.62 -1.62
CA ALA A 130 -13.10 -3.57 -2.38
C ALA A 130 -13.14 -3.27 -3.89
N SER A 131 -14.30 -2.90 -4.44
CA SER A 131 -14.47 -2.54 -5.85
C SER A 131 -13.73 -1.23 -6.19
N ILE A 132 -13.73 -0.25 -5.30
CA ILE A 132 -12.94 0.98 -5.46
C ILE A 132 -11.45 0.65 -5.46
N ALA A 133 -10.97 -0.17 -4.50
CA ALA A 133 -9.59 -0.61 -4.45
C ALA A 133 -9.17 -1.33 -5.74
N ALA A 134 -10.05 -2.18 -6.30
CA ALA A 134 -9.81 -2.86 -7.56
C ALA A 134 -9.70 -1.88 -8.73
N ARG A 135 -10.69 -0.98 -8.88
CA ARG A 135 -10.75 -0.01 -9.98
C ARG A 135 -9.59 0.98 -9.93
N CYS A 136 -9.20 1.42 -8.74
CA CYS A 136 -8.08 2.33 -8.54
C CYS A 136 -6.70 1.65 -8.57
N GLY A 137 -6.64 0.34 -8.82
CA GLY A 137 -5.39 -0.39 -8.95
C GLY A 137 -4.56 -0.46 -7.66
N ILE A 138 -5.21 -0.43 -6.48
CA ILE A 138 -4.50 -0.44 -5.21
C ILE A 138 -3.84 -1.80 -4.98
N VAL A 139 -2.52 -1.80 -4.85
CA VAL A 139 -1.71 -2.99 -4.60
C VAL A 139 -0.85 -2.81 -3.34
N GLY A 140 -0.34 -3.90 -2.80
CA GLY A 140 0.47 -3.88 -1.59
C GLY A 140 1.83 -3.21 -1.83
N MET A 141 2.13 -2.13 -1.09
CA MET A 141 3.35 -1.33 -1.27
C MET A 141 4.54 -1.82 -0.42
N GLY A 142 4.31 -2.62 0.59
CA GLY A 142 5.39 -3.15 1.45
C GLY A 142 5.92 -4.53 1.05
N GLY A 143 5.77 -4.97 -0.22
CA GLY A 143 6.22 -6.31 -0.58
C GLY A 143 5.90 -6.72 -2.02
N ALA A 144 5.12 -7.80 -2.20
CA ALA A 144 4.90 -8.43 -3.51
C ALA A 144 3.89 -7.71 -4.43
N ALA A 145 3.50 -6.49 -4.14
CA ALA A 145 2.50 -5.73 -4.90
C ALA A 145 1.22 -6.54 -5.19
N PHE A 146 0.74 -7.29 -4.19
CA PHE A 146 -0.46 -8.12 -4.33
C PHE A 146 -1.72 -7.23 -4.35
N PRO A 147 -2.71 -7.50 -5.25
CA PRO A 147 -3.91 -6.68 -5.37
C PRO A 147 -4.70 -6.60 -4.05
N THR A 148 -4.91 -5.37 -3.57
CA THR A 148 -5.50 -5.12 -2.24
C THR A 148 -6.96 -5.54 -2.18
N ASN A 149 -7.73 -5.39 -3.26
CA ASN A 149 -9.11 -5.86 -3.33
C ASN A 149 -9.25 -7.35 -3.05
N VAL A 150 -8.29 -8.18 -3.51
CA VAL A 150 -8.28 -9.62 -3.24
C VAL A 150 -8.02 -9.92 -1.76
N LYS A 151 -7.15 -9.13 -1.11
CA LYS A 151 -6.91 -9.25 0.34
C LYS A 151 -8.13 -8.84 1.18
N LEU A 152 -8.85 -7.82 0.73
CA LEU A 152 -10.02 -7.27 1.44
C LEU A 152 -11.27 -8.14 1.25
N ASP A 153 -11.38 -8.87 0.15
CA ASP A 153 -12.50 -9.81 -0.06
C ASP A 153 -12.31 -11.10 0.76
N THR A 154 -12.76 -11.05 2.00
CA THR A 154 -12.76 -12.21 2.90
C THR A 154 -13.99 -13.09 2.75
N SER A 155 -14.92 -12.77 1.85
CA SER A 155 -16.24 -13.42 1.72
C SER A 155 -16.13 -14.94 1.46
N LYS A 156 -15.08 -15.37 0.74
CA LYS A 156 -14.84 -16.76 0.36
C LYS A 156 -13.95 -17.53 1.30
N LEU A 157 -13.45 -16.91 2.37
CA LEU A 157 -12.60 -17.59 3.35
C LEU A 157 -13.46 -18.46 4.29
N GLU A 158 -13.04 -19.69 4.51
CA GLU A 158 -13.69 -20.60 5.47
C GLU A 158 -13.59 -20.06 6.90
N GLU A 159 -12.39 -19.63 7.28
CA GLU A 159 -12.15 -18.93 8.55
C GLU A 159 -12.09 -17.42 8.31
N LYS A 160 -13.03 -16.69 8.92
CA LYS A 160 -13.05 -15.23 8.83
C LYS A 160 -11.94 -14.63 9.66
N PRO A 161 -11.18 -13.68 9.13
CA PRO A 161 -10.23 -12.91 9.93
C PRO A 161 -10.98 -12.05 10.95
N ASP A 162 -10.34 -11.82 12.07
CA ASP A 162 -10.84 -10.95 13.15
C ASP A 162 -9.94 -9.73 13.38
N THR A 163 -8.71 -9.76 12.85
CA THR A 163 -7.68 -8.75 13.11
C THR A 163 -7.02 -8.28 11.82
N LEU A 164 -6.95 -6.97 11.62
CA LEU A 164 -6.11 -6.32 10.63
C LEU A 164 -4.74 -6.03 11.26
N ILE A 165 -3.68 -6.53 10.65
CA ILE A 165 -2.30 -6.24 11.01
C ILE A 165 -1.79 -5.19 10.04
N VAL A 166 -1.36 -4.05 10.55
CA VAL A 166 -0.83 -2.97 9.74
C VAL A 166 0.68 -2.86 9.96
N ASN A 167 1.41 -3.05 8.90
CA ASN A 167 2.87 -3.04 8.89
C ASN A 167 3.41 -1.63 8.71
N GLY A 168 3.91 -1.04 9.78
CA GLY A 168 4.70 0.19 9.81
C GLY A 168 6.12 -0.06 10.33
N SER A 169 6.57 -1.33 10.36
CA SER A 169 7.89 -1.68 10.90
C SER A 169 9.04 -1.10 10.09
N GLU A 170 8.97 -1.22 8.75
CA GLU A 170 10.04 -0.76 7.84
C GLU A 170 11.43 -1.23 8.30
N CYS A 171 11.56 -2.55 8.50
CA CYS A 171 12.78 -3.15 9.04
C CYS A 171 13.94 -3.25 8.03
N GLU A 172 13.70 -3.00 6.74
CA GLU A 172 14.74 -2.98 5.71
C GLU A 172 15.73 -1.83 5.97
N PRO A 173 17.05 -2.10 5.92
CA PRO A 173 18.07 -1.07 6.07
C PRO A 173 17.89 0.08 5.07
N TYR A 174 18.25 1.28 5.49
CA TYR A 174 18.22 2.54 4.73
C TYR A 174 16.81 3.07 4.36
N LEU A 175 15.76 2.26 4.31
CA LEU A 175 14.41 2.71 3.94
C LEU A 175 13.78 3.57 5.05
N THR A 176 13.15 4.68 4.65
CA THR A 176 12.44 5.61 5.53
C THR A 176 11.14 6.14 4.92
N SER A 177 10.66 5.55 3.83
CA SER A 177 9.44 5.96 3.15
C SER A 177 8.19 5.77 4.02
N ASP A 178 8.03 4.59 4.63
CA ASP A 178 6.91 4.32 5.54
C ASP A 178 7.00 5.17 6.80
N HIS A 179 8.22 5.39 7.33
CA HIS A 179 8.46 6.28 8.45
C HIS A 179 7.92 7.69 8.15
N ARG A 180 8.33 8.27 7.01
CA ARG A 180 7.92 9.63 6.64
C ARG A 180 6.42 9.74 6.38
N ILE A 181 5.82 8.76 5.69
CA ILE A 181 4.37 8.74 5.48
C ILE A 181 3.61 8.67 6.81
N MET A 182 4.09 7.88 7.78
CA MET A 182 3.46 7.81 9.11
C MET A 182 3.55 9.13 9.89
N VAL A 183 4.64 9.90 9.72
CA VAL A 183 4.79 11.21 10.37
C VAL A 183 3.96 12.28 9.67
N GLU A 184 3.93 12.29 8.33
CA GLU A 184 3.35 13.39 7.55
C GLU A 184 1.88 13.17 7.18
N ASN A 185 1.42 11.90 7.12
CA ASN A 185 0.07 11.53 6.65
C ASN A 185 -0.64 10.54 7.61
N ALA A 186 -0.38 10.64 8.93
CA ALA A 186 -0.92 9.70 9.92
C ALA A 186 -2.46 9.58 9.87
N GLU A 187 -3.18 10.69 9.74
CA GLU A 187 -4.65 10.72 9.66
C GLU A 187 -5.16 9.95 8.42
N GLN A 188 -4.51 10.13 7.27
CA GLN A 188 -4.88 9.42 6.05
C GLN A 188 -4.63 7.92 6.17
N ILE A 189 -3.54 7.51 6.84
CA ILE A 189 -3.27 6.10 7.12
C ILE A 189 -4.35 5.51 8.02
N VAL A 190 -4.70 6.19 9.10
CA VAL A 190 -5.73 5.73 10.05
C VAL A 190 -7.11 5.64 9.38
N ASP A 191 -7.47 6.60 8.54
CA ASP A 191 -8.69 6.52 7.73
C ASP A 191 -8.68 5.28 6.83
N GLY A 192 -7.58 5.02 6.13
CA GLY A 192 -7.40 3.82 5.32
C GLY A 192 -7.46 2.51 6.12
N ILE A 193 -6.98 2.50 7.37
CA ILE A 193 -7.13 1.37 8.29
C ILE A 193 -8.60 1.11 8.60
N VAL A 194 -9.37 2.13 8.93
CA VAL A 194 -10.81 2.02 9.21
C VAL A 194 -11.57 1.49 7.99
N LEU A 195 -11.25 2.01 6.80
CA LEU A 195 -11.81 1.53 5.54
C LEU A 195 -11.46 0.06 5.25
N ALA A 196 -10.20 -0.33 5.49
CA ALA A 196 -9.76 -1.71 5.33
C ALA A 196 -10.43 -2.67 6.32
N MET A 197 -10.62 -2.24 7.58
CA MET A 197 -11.39 -2.99 8.58
C MET A 197 -12.83 -3.20 8.11
N LYS A 198 -13.50 -2.15 7.63
CA LYS A 198 -14.86 -2.22 7.11
C LYS A 198 -14.95 -3.18 5.90
N ALA A 199 -14.01 -3.08 4.97
CA ALA A 199 -13.98 -3.91 3.77
C ALA A 199 -13.73 -5.40 4.07
N SER A 200 -12.82 -5.70 5.00
CA SER A 200 -12.47 -7.08 5.37
C SER A 200 -13.37 -7.68 6.47
N GLY A 201 -14.24 -6.87 7.08
CA GLY A 201 -15.14 -7.29 8.14
C GLY A 201 -14.45 -7.63 9.47
N VAL A 202 -13.21 -7.14 9.68
CA VAL A 202 -12.47 -7.37 10.93
C VAL A 202 -12.87 -6.37 12.00
N SER A 203 -12.80 -6.77 13.27
CA SER A 203 -13.25 -5.97 14.40
C SER A 203 -12.19 -5.06 15.01
N CYS A 204 -10.91 -5.36 14.78
CA CYS A 204 -9.80 -4.57 15.33
C CYS A 204 -8.60 -4.53 14.39
N ALA A 205 -7.76 -3.50 14.56
CA ALA A 205 -6.50 -3.35 13.87
C ALA A 205 -5.34 -3.16 14.85
N LYS A 206 -4.18 -3.73 14.53
CA LYS A 206 -2.93 -3.51 15.26
C LYS A 206 -1.87 -2.99 14.31
N VAL A 207 -1.35 -1.80 14.58
CA VAL A 207 -0.29 -1.15 13.80
C VAL A 207 1.04 -1.43 14.49
N GLY A 208 1.93 -2.21 13.87
CA GLY A 208 3.25 -2.50 14.41
C GLY A 208 4.29 -1.54 13.85
N ILE A 209 4.96 -0.77 14.71
CA ILE A 209 6.00 0.20 14.34
C ILE A 209 7.23 -0.08 15.19
N GLU A 210 8.41 -0.10 14.58
CA GLU A 210 9.66 -0.30 15.34
C GLU A 210 9.99 0.91 16.22
N ASP A 211 10.55 0.64 17.41
CA ASP A 211 10.86 1.61 18.45
C ASP A 211 11.94 2.64 18.07
N ASN A 212 12.63 2.42 16.96
CA ASN A 212 13.54 3.38 16.34
C ASN A 212 12.82 4.54 15.58
N LYS A 213 11.47 4.58 15.61
CA LYS A 213 10.61 5.60 14.96
C LYS A 213 9.66 6.25 15.99
N PRO A 214 10.19 6.90 17.05
CA PRO A 214 9.34 7.41 18.14
C PRO A 214 8.37 8.50 17.70
N ASP A 215 8.74 9.32 16.73
CA ASP A 215 7.91 10.35 16.11
C ASP A 215 6.73 9.76 15.31
N ALA A 216 6.97 8.72 14.53
CA ALA A 216 5.92 8.01 13.81
C ALA A 216 4.93 7.30 14.77
N ILE A 217 5.46 6.69 15.86
CA ILE A 217 4.63 6.09 16.90
C ILE A 217 3.74 7.16 17.55
N ALA A 218 4.28 8.35 17.84
CA ALA A 218 3.52 9.44 18.44
C ALA A 218 2.42 9.94 17.47
N ALA A 219 2.77 10.24 16.22
CA ALA A 219 1.83 10.72 15.20
C ALA A 219 0.68 9.72 14.95
N MET A 220 1.01 8.43 14.81
CA MET A 220 0.01 7.39 14.58
C MET A 220 -0.90 7.17 15.79
N ARG A 221 -0.38 7.29 17.04
CA ARG A 221 -1.19 7.21 18.25
C ARG A 221 -2.13 8.40 18.39
N GLU A 222 -1.68 9.59 18.06
CA GLU A 222 -2.49 10.79 18.04
C GLU A 222 -3.63 10.67 17.02
N ALA A 223 -3.32 10.30 15.78
CA ALA A 223 -4.32 10.11 14.73
C ALA A 223 -5.33 8.99 15.05
N ALA A 224 -4.93 7.96 15.79
CA ALA A 224 -5.79 6.86 16.20
C ALA A 224 -6.50 7.07 17.54
N SER A 225 -6.34 8.23 18.21
CA SER A 225 -6.78 8.44 19.59
C SER A 225 -8.29 8.30 19.82
N ASP A 226 -9.10 8.61 18.82
CA ASP A 226 -10.57 8.47 18.82
C ASP A 226 -11.04 7.10 18.24
N LYS A 227 -10.14 6.25 17.78
CA LYS A 227 -10.44 4.96 17.15
C LYS A 227 -10.18 3.81 18.14
N GLN A 228 -11.16 3.49 18.97
CA GLN A 228 -11.02 2.46 20.03
C GLN A 228 -10.55 1.09 19.52
N ASN A 229 -10.78 0.79 18.25
CA ASN A 229 -10.44 -0.51 17.64
C ASN A 229 -9.09 -0.51 16.90
N VAL A 230 -8.31 0.57 16.96
CA VAL A 230 -7.00 0.69 16.34
C VAL A 230 -5.94 0.85 17.42
N GLU A 231 -5.07 -0.14 17.57
CA GLU A 231 -3.99 -0.16 18.55
C GLU A 231 -2.64 0.08 17.87
N VAL A 232 -1.87 1.07 18.31
CA VAL A 232 -0.50 1.33 17.84
C VAL A 232 0.51 0.76 18.82
N VAL A 233 1.21 -0.29 18.38
CA VAL A 233 2.15 -1.08 19.17
C VAL A 233 3.59 -0.77 18.78
N SER A 234 4.40 -0.37 19.75
CA SER A 234 5.85 -0.24 19.58
C SER A 234 6.51 -1.61 19.65
N LEU A 235 7.29 -1.95 18.65
CA LEU A 235 8.01 -3.21 18.52
C LEU A 235 9.52 -2.99 18.58
N PRO A 236 10.30 -3.92 19.14
CA PRO A 236 11.76 -3.82 19.10
C PRO A 236 12.27 -3.78 17.66
N ALA A 237 13.18 -2.82 17.37
CA ALA A 237 13.82 -2.73 16.06
C ALA A 237 14.73 -3.95 15.84
N ARG A 238 14.37 -4.80 14.90
CA ARG A 238 15.16 -5.97 14.47
C ARG A 238 14.68 -6.52 13.13
N TYR A 239 15.61 -7.09 12.37
CA TYR A 239 15.28 -7.72 11.09
C TYR A 239 15.02 -9.24 11.28
N PRO A 240 13.95 -9.81 10.75
CA PRO A 240 12.90 -9.18 9.90
C PRO A 240 11.60 -8.92 10.69
N GLN A 241 11.50 -7.83 11.45
CA GLN A 241 10.30 -7.49 12.22
C GLN A 241 9.07 -7.27 11.33
N GLY A 242 9.28 -6.65 10.16
CA GLY A 242 8.22 -6.38 9.18
C GLY A 242 7.84 -7.58 8.31
N PHE A 243 8.48 -8.74 8.46
CA PHE A 243 8.05 -9.93 7.75
C PHE A 243 6.66 -10.37 8.24
N GLU A 244 5.74 -10.61 7.32
CA GLU A 244 4.31 -10.78 7.58
C GLU A 244 4.01 -11.76 8.74
N LYS A 245 4.62 -12.95 8.74
CA LYS A 245 4.38 -13.96 9.77
C LYS A 245 5.00 -13.59 11.12
N THR A 246 6.16 -12.94 11.09
CA THR A 246 6.84 -12.44 12.29
C THR A 246 6.02 -11.33 12.94
N LEU A 247 5.51 -10.42 12.13
CA LEU A 247 4.68 -9.31 12.59
C LEU A 247 3.36 -9.79 13.20
N ILE A 248 2.68 -10.75 12.58
CA ILE A 248 1.48 -11.39 13.15
C ILE A 248 1.79 -11.99 14.51
N TYR A 249 2.89 -12.75 14.62
CA TYR A 249 3.29 -13.34 15.90
C TYR A 249 3.58 -12.28 16.97
N SER A 250 4.35 -11.25 16.61
CA SER A 250 4.72 -10.16 17.54
C SER A 250 3.51 -9.38 18.07
N LEU A 251 2.49 -9.19 17.24
CA LEU A 251 1.30 -8.39 17.59
C LEU A 251 0.17 -9.22 18.23
N THR A 252 0.11 -10.52 17.95
CA THR A 252 -1.05 -11.35 18.36
C THR A 252 -0.68 -12.61 19.12
N GLY A 253 0.58 -13.04 19.10
CA GLY A 253 1.01 -14.37 19.58
C GLY A 253 0.58 -15.53 18.69
N ARG A 254 -0.15 -15.29 17.60
CA ARG A 254 -0.65 -16.31 16.70
C ARG A 254 0.45 -16.75 15.71
N ILE A 255 0.45 -18.04 15.40
CA ILE A 255 1.41 -18.62 14.46
C ILE A 255 0.70 -18.92 13.14
N VAL A 256 1.22 -18.38 12.04
CA VAL A 256 0.81 -18.77 10.70
C VAL A 256 1.49 -20.11 10.35
N PRO A 257 0.75 -21.20 10.12
CA PRO A 257 1.34 -22.48 9.81
C PRO A 257 2.20 -22.42 8.55
N ASN A 258 3.17 -23.33 8.44
CA ASN A 258 4.05 -23.36 7.28
C ASN A 258 3.24 -23.59 5.98
N GLY A 259 3.57 -22.84 4.92
CA GLY A 259 2.85 -22.88 3.65
C GLY A 259 1.44 -22.27 3.65
N LYS A 260 0.94 -21.77 4.79
CA LYS A 260 -0.37 -21.12 4.87
C LYS A 260 -0.26 -19.60 4.81
N LEU A 261 -1.41 -18.97 4.46
CA LEU A 261 -1.59 -17.52 4.41
C LEU A 261 -1.96 -16.95 5.79
N PRO A 262 -1.84 -15.65 6.02
CA PRO A 262 -2.25 -14.95 7.25
C PRO A 262 -3.66 -15.27 7.72
N SER A 263 -4.59 -15.53 6.81
CA SER A 263 -5.98 -15.91 7.12
C SER A 263 -6.07 -17.16 8.01
N ALA A 264 -5.11 -18.10 7.91
CA ALA A 264 -5.04 -19.27 8.80
C ALA A 264 -4.71 -18.88 10.26
N ALA A 265 -4.21 -17.67 10.50
CA ALA A 265 -4.05 -17.07 11.83
C ALA A 265 -5.13 -16.00 12.11
N LYS A 266 -6.23 -16.01 11.35
CA LYS A 266 -7.34 -15.04 11.42
C LYS A 266 -6.90 -13.59 11.24
N CYS A 267 -5.87 -13.35 10.42
CA CYS A 267 -5.33 -12.03 10.17
C CYS A 267 -5.41 -11.64 8.69
N VAL A 268 -5.63 -10.35 8.43
CA VAL A 268 -5.33 -9.69 7.17
C VAL A 268 -4.13 -8.79 7.41
N VAL A 269 -3.19 -8.71 6.47
CA VAL A 269 -1.99 -7.87 6.62
C VAL A 269 -1.93 -6.83 5.53
N MET A 270 -1.74 -5.56 5.92
CA MET A 270 -1.54 -4.42 5.01
C MET A 270 -0.33 -3.60 5.44
N ASN A 271 0.27 -2.86 4.51
CA ASN A 271 1.31 -1.89 4.80
C ASN A 271 0.68 -0.50 5.03
N VAL A 272 1.34 0.39 5.78
CA VAL A 272 0.86 1.77 6.07
C VAL A 272 0.63 2.59 4.80
N GLY A 273 1.54 2.55 3.82
CA GLY A 273 1.38 3.24 2.55
C GLY A 273 0.18 2.71 1.75
N THR A 274 -0.05 1.39 1.78
CA THR A 274 -1.25 0.80 1.15
C THR A 274 -2.55 1.30 1.80
N CYS A 275 -2.55 1.49 3.14
CA CYS A 275 -3.69 2.09 3.83
C CYS A 275 -3.90 3.54 3.39
N ALA A 276 -2.84 4.35 3.29
CA ALA A 276 -2.93 5.72 2.79
C ALA A 276 -3.49 5.78 1.37
N ALA A 277 -3.00 4.90 0.48
CA ALA A 277 -3.51 4.81 -0.90
C ALA A 277 -4.98 4.38 -0.96
N LEU A 278 -5.42 3.44 -0.10
CA LEU A 278 -6.83 3.05 0.00
C LEU A 278 -7.71 4.24 0.42
N SER A 279 -7.26 5.03 1.39
CA SER A 279 -7.96 6.27 1.79
C SER A 279 -8.07 7.25 0.61
N ALA A 280 -7.00 7.51 -0.12
CA ALA A 280 -7.02 8.38 -1.30
C ALA A 280 -7.97 7.86 -2.38
N ALA A 281 -7.95 6.55 -2.64
CA ALA A 281 -8.85 5.93 -3.61
C ALA A 281 -10.33 6.08 -3.22
N VAL A 282 -10.66 5.85 -1.95
CA VAL A 282 -12.05 5.93 -1.48
C VAL A 282 -12.52 7.38 -1.34
N ARG A 283 -11.70 8.25 -0.74
CA ARG A 283 -12.10 9.65 -0.48
C ARG A 283 -12.06 10.52 -1.70
N LYS A 284 -11.04 10.38 -2.55
CA LYS A 284 -10.76 11.28 -3.68
C LYS A 284 -10.96 10.62 -5.04
N GLY A 285 -11.22 9.31 -5.10
CA GLY A 285 -11.28 8.55 -6.35
C GLY A 285 -9.91 8.36 -7.02
N GLN A 286 -8.82 8.69 -6.34
CA GLN A 286 -7.48 8.69 -6.90
C GLN A 286 -6.95 7.25 -7.07
N PRO A 287 -6.60 6.82 -8.29
CA PRO A 287 -5.93 5.56 -8.49
C PRO A 287 -4.47 5.62 -8.00
N LEU A 288 -3.86 4.44 -7.81
CA LEU A 288 -2.45 4.34 -7.48
C LEU A 288 -1.60 4.70 -8.71
N ILE A 289 -1.01 5.89 -8.67
CA ILE A 289 -0.17 6.44 -9.76
C ILE A 289 1.21 6.93 -9.27
N ASP A 290 1.50 6.74 -7.99
CA ASP A 290 2.77 7.10 -7.32
C ASP A 290 3.88 6.07 -7.60
#